data_c100ddae0c61bdb53b3f832527961c01
#
_entry.id   c100ddae0c61bdb53b3f832527961c01
#
_cell.length_a   1.000
_cell.length_b   1.000
_cell.length_c   1.000
_cell.angle_alpha   90.00
_cell.angle_beta   90.00
_cell.angle_gamma   90.00
#
_symmetry.space_group_name_H-M   'P 1'
#
loop_
_entity.id
_entity.type
_entity.pdbx_description
1 polymer ?
#
loop_
_entity_poly.entity_id
_entity_poly.type
_entity_poly.pdbx_seq_one_letter_code
_entity_poly.pdbx_strand_id
1 'polypeptide(L)'
;MKLLYIFLISLFTQANAQYAEGNYAEAALQYEQIIADSPSAEAYYNLGNSYFKQGELAQSILAYERALRINPSYKDAQYNLQFAQSSIVDNIEDTQSFFISNW
;
A
#
# COMPACT_ATOMS: atom_id res chain seq x y z
N MET A 1 -5.91 -6.71 -27.84
CA MET A 1 -6.56 -6.33 -26.58
C MET A 1 -6.64 -7.47 -25.57
N LYS A 2 -7.02 -8.67 -25.98
CA LYS A 2 -7.07 -9.82 -25.07
C LYS A 2 -5.69 -10.20 -24.52
N LEU A 3 -4.63 -10.05 -25.32
CA LEU A 3 -3.26 -10.35 -24.88
C LEU A 3 -2.78 -9.39 -23.80
N LEU A 4 -3.09 -8.09 -23.91
CA LEU A 4 -2.75 -7.09 -22.88
C LEU A 4 -3.50 -7.36 -21.59
N TYR A 5 -4.75 -7.76 -21.67
CA TYR A 5 -5.56 -8.07 -20.50
C TYR A 5 -5.02 -9.30 -19.77
N ILE A 6 -4.67 -10.36 -20.52
CA ILE A 6 -4.07 -11.58 -19.95
C ILE A 6 -2.73 -11.24 -19.29
N PHE A 7 -1.92 -10.40 -19.92
CA PHE A 7 -0.64 -9.95 -19.39
C PHE A 7 -0.82 -9.21 -18.05
N LEU A 8 -1.81 -8.33 -17.98
CA LEU A 8 -2.13 -7.60 -16.75
C LEU A 8 -2.55 -8.55 -15.62
N ILE A 9 -3.41 -9.52 -15.91
CA ILE A 9 -3.83 -10.54 -14.94
C ILE A 9 -2.63 -11.32 -14.44
N SER A 10 -1.70 -11.67 -15.33
CA SER A 10 -0.48 -12.38 -14.96
C SER A 10 0.39 -11.56 -14.02
N LEU A 11 0.54 -10.26 -14.28
CA LEU A 11 1.29 -9.36 -13.40
C LEU A 11 0.66 -9.25 -12.01
N PHE A 12 -0.67 -9.12 -11.95
CA PHE A 12 -1.38 -9.12 -10.67
C PHE A 12 -1.16 -10.42 -9.89
N THR A 13 -1.25 -11.55 -10.58
CA THR A 13 -1.04 -12.86 -9.96
C THR A 13 0.37 -12.97 -9.37
N GLN A 14 1.37 -12.50 -10.10
CA GLN A 14 2.76 -12.49 -9.63
C GLN A 14 2.94 -11.59 -8.41
N ALA A 15 2.40 -10.38 -8.46
CA ALA A 15 2.48 -9.43 -7.34
C ALA A 15 1.79 -9.99 -6.10
N ASN A 16 0.60 -10.56 -6.26
CA ASN A 16 -0.14 -11.18 -5.16
C ASN A 16 0.64 -12.37 -4.56
N ALA A 17 1.32 -13.16 -5.38
CA ALA A 17 2.14 -14.27 -4.91
C ALA A 17 3.32 -13.77 -4.08
N GLN A 18 3.99 -12.71 -4.53
CA GLN A 18 5.09 -12.10 -3.77
C GLN A 18 4.62 -11.59 -2.42
N TYR A 19 3.45 -10.94 -2.39
CA TYR A 19 2.86 -10.47 -1.15
C TYR A 19 2.56 -11.64 -0.20
N ALA A 20 1.95 -12.71 -0.72
CA ALA A 20 1.61 -13.89 0.08
C ALA A 20 2.84 -14.59 0.66
N GLU A 21 3.97 -14.54 -0.05
CA GLU A 21 5.23 -15.12 0.40
C GLU A 21 6.00 -14.22 1.38
N GLY A 22 5.50 -13.02 1.64
CA GLY A 22 6.16 -12.07 2.53
C GLY A 22 7.19 -11.20 1.84
N ASN A 23 7.30 -11.26 0.52
CA ASN A 23 8.24 -10.46 -0.27
C ASN A 23 7.59 -9.11 -0.60
N TYR A 24 7.38 -8.29 0.43
CA TYR A 24 6.57 -7.07 0.34
C TYR A 24 7.22 -6.00 -0.53
N ALA A 25 8.54 -5.85 -0.47
CA ALA A 25 9.26 -4.88 -1.30
C ALA A 25 9.12 -5.23 -2.79
N GLU A 26 9.27 -6.50 -3.14
CA GLU A 26 9.11 -6.97 -4.51
C GLU A 26 7.66 -6.82 -4.97
N ALA A 27 6.70 -7.17 -4.10
CA ALA A 27 5.29 -6.98 -4.41
C ALA A 27 4.99 -5.51 -4.71
N ALA A 28 5.51 -4.58 -3.90
CA ALA A 28 5.32 -3.15 -4.12
C ALA A 28 5.84 -2.71 -5.49
N LEU A 29 7.04 -3.14 -5.86
CA LEU A 29 7.59 -2.82 -7.19
C LEU A 29 6.69 -3.32 -8.32
N GLN A 30 6.16 -4.53 -8.18
CA GLN A 30 5.29 -5.11 -9.19
C GLN A 30 3.95 -4.39 -9.27
N TYR A 31 3.35 -4.01 -8.12
CA TYR A 31 2.13 -3.21 -8.13
C TYR A 31 2.37 -1.83 -8.76
N GLU A 32 3.52 -1.21 -8.50
CA GLU A 32 3.87 0.06 -9.14
C GLU A 32 3.97 -0.06 -10.66
N GLN A 33 4.53 -1.16 -11.16
CA GLN A 33 4.57 -1.43 -12.59
C GLN A 33 3.18 -1.56 -13.22
N ILE A 34 2.28 -2.26 -12.51
CA ILE A 34 0.89 -2.40 -12.93
C ILE A 34 0.21 -1.03 -12.98
N ILE A 35 0.40 -0.22 -11.95
CA ILE A 35 -0.21 1.11 -11.83
C ILE A 35 0.28 2.05 -12.94
N ALA A 36 1.54 1.95 -13.33
CA ALA A 36 2.11 2.78 -14.38
C ALA A 36 1.36 2.61 -15.70
N ASP A 37 0.93 1.38 -16.01
CA ASP A 37 0.21 1.08 -17.25
C ASP A 37 -1.30 1.11 -17.09
N SER A 38 -1.81 0.67 -15.94
CA SER A 38 -3.24 0.50 -15.70
C SER A 38 -3.59 0.80 -14.26
N PRO A 39 -3.68 2.08 -13.87
CA PRO A 39 -4.02 2.44 -12.50
C PRO A 39 -5.43 1.99 -12.14
N SER A 40 -5.58 1.44 -10.93
CA SER A 40 -6.86 1.00 -10.39
C SER A 40 -6.86 1.15 -8.87
N ALA A 41 -8.06 1.26 -8.29
CA ALA A 41 -8.20 1.33 -6.85
C ALA A 41 -7.61 0.09 -6.18
N GLU A 42 -7.84 -1.09 -6.76
CA GLU A 42 -7.33 -2.34 -6.22
C GLU A 42 -5.80 -2.38 -6.21
N ALA A 43 -5.15 -1.95 -7.31
CA ALA A 43 -3.69 -1.93 -7.40
C ALA A 43 -3.10 -0.96 -6.37
N TYR A 44 -3.67 0.22 -6.20
CA TYR A 44 -3.22 1.17 -5.17
C TYR A 44 -3.45 0.63 -3.77
N TYR A 45 -4.58 -0.03 -3.52
CA TYR A 45 -4.85 -0.65 -2.23
C TYR A 45 -3.79 -1.72 -1.89
N ASN A 46 -3.51 -2.60 -2.84
CA ASN A 46 -2.51 -3.65 -2.67
C ASN A 46 -1.10 -3.06 -2.49
N LEU A 47 -0.79 -2.00 -3.21
CA LEU A 47 0.46 -1.26 -3.02
C LEU A 47 0.56 -0.69 -1.61
N GLY A 48 -0.52 -0.07 -1.13
CA GLY A 48 -0.59 0.45 0.23
C GLY A 48 -0.34 -0.63 1.27
N ASN A 49 -0.93 -1.80 1.10
CA ASN A 49 -0.70 -2.94 1.98
C ASN A 49 0.77 -3.39 1.96
N SER A 50 1.39 -3.41 0.79
CA SER A 50 2.78 -3.81 0.64
C SER A 50 3.72 -2.83 1.35
N TYR A 51 3.48 -1.53 1.23
CA TYR A 51 4.24 -0.51 1.96
C TYR A 51 4.01 -0.60 3.46
N PHE A 52 2.75 -0.83 3.87
CA PHE A 52 2.42 -0.95 5.29
C PHE A 52 3.21 -2.09 5.94
N LYS A 53 3.28 -3.23 5.27
CA LYS A 53 4.03 -4.40 5.77
C LYS A 53 5.53 -4.13 5.87
N GLN A 54 6.05 -3.21 5.08
CA GLN A 54 7.45 -2.79 5.14
C GLN A 54 7.72 -1.73 6.21
N GLY A 55 6.68 -1.21 6.86
CA GLY A 55 6.81 -0.09 7.77
C GLY A 55 6.94 1.27 7.09
N GLU A 56 6.70 1.33 5.79
CA GLU A 56 6.75 2.56 4.99
C GLU A 56 5.38 3.26 5.07
N LEU A 57 5.10 3.84 6.25
CA LEU A 57 3.76 4.33 6.58
C LEU A 57 3.31 5.50 5.71
N ALA A 58 4.21 6.46 5.43
CA ALA A 58 3.86 7.61 4.59
C ALA A 58 3.48 7.18 3.18
N GLN A 59 4.23 6.26 2.59
CA GLN A 59 3.95 5.72 1.25
C GLN A 59 2.68 4.90 1.23
N SER A 60 2.43 4.15 2.31
CA SER A 60 1.20 3.39 2.49
C SER A 60 -0.03 4.30 2.48
N ILE A 61 0.03 5.39 3.27
CA ILE A 61 -1.06 6.38 3.35
C ILE A 61 -1.33 6.97 1.98
N LEU A 62 -0.29 7.38 1.26
CA LEU A 62 -0.44 7.97 -0.07
C LEU A 62 -1.12 6.99 -1.04
N ALA A 63 -0.72 5.72 -1.00
CA ALA A 63 -1.30 4.69 -1.87
C ALA A 63 -2.79 4.47 -1.54
N TYR A 64 -3.15 4.38 -0.27
CA TYR A 64 -4.55 4.23 0.13
C TYR A 64 -5.38 5.46 -0.27
N GLU A 65 -4.85 6.65 -0.11
CA GLU A 65 -5.55 7.87 -0.54
C GLU A 65 -5.80 7.87 -2.04
N ARG A 66 -4.83 7.41 -2.83
CA ARG A 66 -4.99 7.29 -4.28
C ARG A 66 -6.04 6.24 -4.65
N ALA A 67 -6.07 5.11 -3.93
CA ALA A 67 -7.13 4.11 -4.10
C ALA A 67 -8.50 4.73 -3.87
N LEU A 68 -8.66 5.52 -2.81
CA LEU A 68 -9.93 6.15 -2.45
C LEU A 68 -10.29 7.30 -3.39
N ARG A 69 -9.33 7.92 -4.05
CA ARG A 69 -9.60 8.91 -5.09
C ARG A 69 -10.28 8.27 -6.30
N ILE A 70 -9.87 7.04 -6.65
CA ILE A 70 -10.47 6.28 -7.74
C ILE A 70 -11.81 5.68 -7.33
N ASN A 71 -11.86 5.09 -6.12
CA ASN A 71 -13.07 4.47 -5.59
C ASN A 71 -13.31 4.94 -4.14
N PRO A 72 -14.06 6.05 -3.95
CA PRO A 72 -14.28 6.60 -2.61
C PRO A 72 -15.01 5.67 -1.64
N SER A 73 -15.75 4.68 -2.14
CA SER A 73 -16.50 3.73 -1.30
C SER A 73 -15.74 2.44 -0.99
N TYR A 74 -14.46 2.38 -1.29
CA TYR A 74 -13.62 1.21 -1.04
C TYR A 74 -13.34 1.07 0.46
N LYS A 75 -14.15 0.29 1.14
CA LYS A 75 -14.15 0.23 2.62
C LYS A 75 -12.86 -0.30 3.20
N ASP A 76 -12.26 -1.32 2.58
CA ASP A 76 -11.00 -1.88 3.07
C ASP A 76 -9.88 -0.85 3.01
N ALA A 77 -9.85 -0.03 1.96
CA ALA A 77 -8.87 1.05 1.85
C ALA A 77 -9.12 2.14 2.90
N GLN A 78 -10.39 2.49 3.17
CA GLN A 78 -10.73 3.44 4.23
C GLN A 78 -10.24 2.95 5.59
N TYR A 79 -10.50 1.70 5.91
CA TYR A 79 -10.11 1.09 7.18
C TYR A 79 -8.58 1.07 7.33
N ASN A 80 -7.89 0.60 6.29
CA ASN A 80 -6.43 0.49 6.34
C ASN A 80 -5.75 1.85 6.36
N LEU A 81 -6.35 2.86 5.70
CA LEU A 81 -5.85 4.23 5.77
C LEU A 81 -5.89 4.76 7.21
N GLN A 82 -7.01 4.59 7.89
CA GLN A 82 -7.15 5.01 9.27
C GLN A 82 -6.13 4.31 10.16
N PHE A 83 -5.94 3.03 9.96
CA PHE A 83 -4.98 2.25 10.74
C PHE A 83 -3.55 2.73 10.52
N ALA A 84 -3.18 3.00 9.26
CA ALA A 84 -1.84 3.52 8.94
C ALA A 84 -1.62 4.91 9.53
N GLN A 85 -2.62 5.79 9.48
CA GLN A 85 -2.56 7.12 10.08
C GLN A 85 -2.39 7.04 11.60
N SER A 86 -3.10 6.14 12.26
CA SER A 86 -2.95 5.90 13.70
C SER A 86 -1.55 5.41 14.04
N SER A 87 -0.99 4.55 13.21
CA SER A 87 0.36 4.02 13.40
C SER A 87 1.42 5.12 13.31
N ILE A 88 1.25 6.10 12.42
CA ILE A 88 2.17 7.24 12.32
C ILE A 88 2.10 8.09 13.57
N VAL A 89 0.90 8.39 14.06
CA VAL A 89 0.71 9.19 15.28
C VAL A 89 1.38 8.51 16.48
N ASP A 90 1.19 7.21 16.63
CA ASP A 90 1.80 6.42 17.71
C ASP A 90 3.33 6.48 17.64
N ASN A 91 3.91 6.37 16.44
CA ASN A 91 5.35 6.45 16.25
C ASN A 91 5.90 7.84 16.62
N ILE A 92 5.17 8.90 16.27
CA ILE A 92 5.55 10.28 16.63
C ILE A 92 5.52 10.47 18.15
N GLU A 93 4.47 9.99 18.82
CA GLU A 93 4.33 10.07 20.27
C GLU A 93 5.46 9.32 20.97
N ASP A 94 5.79 8.11 20.54
CA ASP A 94 6.90 7.34 21.09
C ASP A 94 8.23 8.08 20.96
N THR A 95 8.48 8.68 19.80
CA THR A 95 9.68 9.46 19.54
C THR A 95 9.75 10.68 20.47
N GLN A 96 8.64 11.40 20.63
CA GLN A 96 8.56 12.56 21.54
C GLN A 96 8.80 12.14 22.98
N SER A 97 8.18 11.04 23.41
CA SER A 97 8.37 10.51 24.76
C SER A 97 9.83 10.13 25.03
N PHE A 98 10.49 9.52 24.03
CA PHE A 98 11.90 9.19 24.13
C PHE A 98 12.76 10.45 24.34
N PHE A 99 12.55 11.48 23.51
CA PHE A 99 13.31 12.73 23.64
C PHE A 99 13.04 13.45 24.95
N ILE A 100 11.79 13.49 25.39
CA ILE A 100 11.43 14.11 26.67
C ILE A 100 12.06 13.37 27.84
N SER A 101 12.06 12.03 27.81
CA SER A 101 12.62 11.20 28.90
C SER A 101 14.12 11.31 29.01
N ASN A 102 14.81 11.64 27.93
CA ASN A 102 16.28 11.72 27.89
C ASN A 102 16.82 13.14 28.06
N TRP A 103 15.95 14.11 28.29
CA TRP A 103 16.34 15.51 28.62
C TRP A 103 16.29 15.74 30.11
#